data_dba77feb6cbd9103384302054cceb5d0
#
_entry.id   dba77feb6cbd9103384302054cceb5d0
#
_cell.length_a   1.000
_cell.length_b   1.000
_cell.length_c   1.000
_cell.angle_alpha   90.00
_cell.angle_beta   90.00
_cell.angle_gamma   90.00
#
_symmetry.space_group_name_H-M   'P 1'
#
loop_
_entity.id
_entity.type
_entity.pdbx_description
1 polymer ?
#
loop_
_entity_poly.entity_id
_entity_poly.type
_entity_poly.pdbx_seq_one_letter_code
_entity_poly.pdbx_strand_id
1 'polypeptide(L)'
;MTQLRTSAGIIIFLLISLHAASQTSDSLIIRQMSEYGVHFTTGNDVHLLMSGKEKFADMFEAIRQAKSSVHLEYFNFRNDSIASLLFDILREKRKEGVEIRAMFDGFGNDSNNQPLKKHHLQKLWADSVNIVEYDPIRFPWVNHIWPRDHRKIVVIDGEIAYTGGMNVADYYIVGTEQVGEWRDMHCRIEGPVVNDLQTIFARIWKKATKEDISDPKYFRGKPSGDKMVGIVNREPHVTNKIMRRLYIQAIDDAQDSIRIITT
;
A
#
# COMPACT_ATOMS: atom_id res chain seq x y z
N MET A 1 42.96 -49.81 13.54
CA MET A 1 42.94 -48.40 13.14
C MET A 1 41.83 -48.07 12.12
N THR A 2 40.84 -48.93 11.91
CA THR A 2 39.85 -48.77 10.81
C THR A 2 38.44 -48.38 11.29
N GLN A 3 38.16 -48.33 12.59
CA GLN A 3 36.83 -48.01 13.10
C GLN A 3 36.57 -46.53 13.43
N LEU A 4 37.62 -45.68 13.58
CA LEU A 4 37.45 -44.28 13.89
C LEU A 4 37.13 -43.37 12.68
N ARG A 5 37.36 -43.85 11.44
CA ARG A 5 37.13 -43.08 10.21
C ARG A 5 35.67 -43.08 9.75
N THR A 6 34.91 -44.12 10.11
CA THR A 6 33.47 -44.22 9.73
C THR A 6 32.57 -43.37 10.60
N SER A 7 32.90 -43.17 11.89
CA SER A 7 32.09 -42.37 12.80
C SER A 7 32.17 -40.85 12.53
N ALA A 8 33.35 -40.37 12.10
CA ALA A 8 33.53 -38.96 11.75
C ALA A 8 32.77 -38.57 10.46
N GLY A 9 32.74 -39.48 9.49
CA GLY A 9 31.98 -39.26 8.22
C GLY A 9 30.48 -39.19 8.41
N ILE A 10 29.94 -40.02 9.30
CA ILE A 10 28.50 -40.04 9.62
C ILE A 10 28.07 -38.78 10.40
N ILE A 11 28.90 -38.30 11.33
CA ILE A 11 28.62 -37.08 12.09
C ILE A 11 28.67 -35.84 11.19
N ILE A 12 29.59 -35.75 10.24
CA ILE A 12 29.67 -34.65 9.28
C ILE A 12 28.46 -34.69 8.33
N PHE A 13 28.02 -35.88 7.88
CA PHE A 13 26.81 -35.99 7.04
C PHE A 13 25.52 -35.65 7.81
N LEU A 14 25.40 -35.99 9.10
CA LEU A 14 24.28 -35.60 9.96
C LEU A 14 24.29 -34.09 10.25
N LEU A 15 25.43 -33.47 10.45
CA LEU A 15 25.54 -32.01 10.65
C LEU A 15 25.22 -31.22 9.36
N ILE A 16 25.61 -31.74 8.20
CA ILE A 16 25.25 -31.14 6.91
C ILE A 16 23.75 -31.31 6.62
N SER A 17 23.15 -32.45 6.95
CA SER A 17 21.70 -32.64 6.80
C SER A 17 20.85 -31.81 7.78
N LEU A 18 21.34 -31.54 9.00
CA LEU A 18 20.69 -30.66 9.96
C LEU A 18 20.75 -29.17 9.54
N HIS A 19 21.80 -28.75 8.81
CA HIS A 19 21.85 -27.40 8.24
C HIS A 19 21.01 -27.24 6.96
N ALA A 20 20.76 -28.31 6.23
CA ALA A 20 19.86 -28.30 5.05
C ALA A 20 18.36 -28.30 5.42
N ALA A 21 18.00 -28.66 6.66
CA ALA A 21 16.62 -28.79 7.09
C ALA A 21 15.98 -27.53 7.68
N SER A 22 16.73 -26.42 7.77
CA SER A 22 16.22 -25.14 8.30
C SER A 22 16.18 -24.04 7.26
N GLN A 23 15.59 -24.32 6.10
CA GLN A 23 14.98 -23.22 5.36
C GLN A 23 13.65 -22.96 6.06
N THR A 24 13.55 -21.86 6.77
CA THR A 24 12.29 -21.39 7.37
C THR A 24 11.27 -21.18 6.24
N SER A 25 9.99 -21.42 6.50
CA SER A 25 8.89 -21.16 5.54
C SER A 25 9.00 -19.76 4.94
N ASP A 26 9.44 -18.78 5.73
CA ASP A 26 9.68 -17.40 5.29
C ASP A 26 10.71 -17.29 4.18
N SER A 27 11.84 -18.02 4.26
CA SER A 27 12.88 -17.97 3.23
C SER A 27 12.41 -18.54 1.89
N LEU A 28 11.50 -19.51 1.92
CA LEU A 28 10.89 -20.09 0.72
C LEU A 28 9.92 -19.09 0.07
N ILE A 29 9.04 -18.46 0.86
CA ILE A 29 8.10 -17.43 0.38
C ILE A 29 8.88 -16.26 -0.21
N ILE A 30 9.90 -15.75 0.48
CA ILE A 30 10.74 -14.65 0.01
C ILE A 30 11.38 -15.00 -1.34
N ARG A 31 12.00 -16.18 -1.45
CA ARG A 31 12.62 -16.62 -2.70
C ARG A 31 11.61 -16.71 -3.84
N GLN A 32 10.49 -17.38 -3.63
CA GLN A 32 9.47 -17.56 -4.65
C GLN A 32 8.85 -16.24 -5.09
N MET A 33 8.55 -15.32 -4.15
CA MET A 33 8.03 -14.01 -4.49
C MET A 33 9.06 -13.16 -5.22
N SER A 34 10.34 -13.29 -4.89
CA SER A 34 11.43 -12.63 -5.62
C SER A 34 11.53 -13.12 -7.06
N GLU A 35 11.33 -14.42 -7.32
CA GLU A 35 11.24 -14.98 -8.68
C GLU A 35 10.07 -14.39 -9.49
N TYR A 36 9.00 -13.95 -8.82
CA TYR A 36 7.88 -13.22 -9.43
C TYR A 36 8.09 -11.71 -9.51
N GLY A 37 9.28 -11.22 -9.17
CA GLY A 37 9.66 -9.81 -9.26
C GLY A 37 9.28 -8.98 -8.05
N VAL A 38 8.94 -9.58 -6.91
CA VAL A 38 8.76 -8.84 -5.65
C VAL A 38 10.13 -8.45 -5.12
N HIS A 39 10.34 -7.15 -4.94
CA HIS A 39 11.54 -6.62 -4.33
C HIS A 39 11.37 -6.59 -2.80
N PHE A 40 12.27 -7.25 -2.08
CA PHE A 40 12.31 -7.23 -0.62
C PHE A 40 13.40 -6.30 -0.13
N THR A 41 13.06 -5.45 0.82
CA THR A 41 14.03 -4.56 1.48
C THR A 41 14.07 -4.84 2.97
N THR A 42 15.22 -4.69 3.59
CA THR A 42 15.44 -4.75 5.04
C THR A 42 15.56 -3.34 5.62
N GLY A 43 15.48 -3.23 6.93
CA GLY A 43 15.61 -1.94 7.61
C GLY A 43 14.33 -1.11 7.58
N ASN A 44 13.16 -1.75 7.48
CA ASN A 44 11.88 -1.06 7.54
C ASN A 44 11.30 -1.11 8.95
N ASP A 45 10.54 -0.09 9.30
CA ASP A 45 9.60 -0.09 10.41
C ASP A 45 8.16 -0.17 9.89
N VAL A 46 7.33 -0.97 10.56
CA VAL A 46 5.93 -1.18 10.18
C VAL A 46 5.07 -1.11 11.42
N HIS A 47 4.21 -0.11 11.47
CA HIS A 47 3.24 0.08 12.53
C HIS A 47 1.82 -0.24 12.03
N LEU A 48 1.14 -1.19 12.71
CA LEU A 48 -0.24 -1.56 12.38
C LEU A 48 -1.23 -0.57 13.00
N LEU A 49 -2.13 -0.06 12.20
CA LEU A 49 -3.23 0.82 12.59
C LEU A 49 -4.53 0.01 12.51
N MET A 50 -5.06 -0.36 13.67
CA MET A 50 -6.08 -1.39 13.82
C MET A 50 -7.51 -0.85 13.70
N SER A 51 -7.66 0.46 13.45
CA SER A 51 -8.96 1.12 13.30
C SER A 51 -8.86 2.36 12.41
N GLY A 52 -10.01 2.80 11.87
CA GLY A 52 -10.07 4.07 11.14
C GLY A 52 -9.69 5.27 12.03
N LYS A 53 -10.03 5.23 13.31
CA LYS A 53 -9.67 6.28 14.26
C LYS A 53 -8.15 6.42 14.40
N GLU A 54 -7.43 5.31 14.58
CA GLU A 54 -5.97 5.31 14.64
C GLU A 54 -5.36 5.75 13.32
N LYS A 55 -5.81 5.16 12.20
CA LYS A 55 -5.31 5.50 10.87
C LYS A 55 -5.41 6.99 10.57
N PHE A 56 -6.60 7.58 10.74
CA PHE A 56 -6.79 8.98 10.37
C PHE A 56 -6.10 9.94 11.33
N ALA A 57 -6.03 9.62 12.63
CA ALA A 57 -5.28 10.43 13.59
C ALA A 57 -3.79 10.47 13.24
N ASP A 58 -3.17 9.32 13.02
CA ASP A 58 -1.75 9.20 12.71
C ASP A 58 -1.43 9.80 11.33
N MET A 59 -2.16 9.42 10.28
CA MET A 59 -1.93 9.88 8.92
C MET A 59 -2.13 11.39 8.77
N PHE A 60 -3.15 11.97 9.38
CA PHE A 60 -3.39 13.42 9.29
C PHE A 60 -2.31 14.20 10.02
N GLU A 61 -1.82 13.69 11.14
CA GLU A 61 -0.68 14.33 11.83
C GLU A 61 0.59 14.26 10.98
N ALA A 62 0.88 13.11 10.38
CA ALA A 62 2.01 12.99 9.46
C ALA A 62 1.89 13.94 8.25
N ILE A 63 0.68 14.10 7.67
CA ILE A 63 0.46 15.06 6.59
C ILE A 63 0.67 16.50 7.06
N ARG A 64 0.21 16.88 8.27
CA ARG A 64 0.46 18.23 8.82
C ARG A 64 1.95 18.52 8.98
N GLN A 65 2.75 17.51 9.25
CA GLN A 65 4.20 17.62 9.41
C GLN A 65 4.96 17.59 8.08
N ALA A 66 4.32 17.28 6.95
CA ALA A 66 4.94 17.21 5.63
C ALA A 66 5.68 18.50 5.28
N LYS A 67 6.83 18.36 4.61
CA LYS A 67 7.73 19.48 4.24
C LYS A 67 7.86 19.68 2.73
N SER A 68 7.71 18.63 1.93
CA SER A 68 7.99 18.67 0.50
C SER A 68 6.87 18.14 -0.37
N SER A 69 6.29 16.97 -0.06
CA SER A 69 5.29 16.35 -0.91
C SER A 69 4.33 15.43 -0.16
N VAL A 70 3.08 15.38 -0.63
CA VAL A 70 2.07 14.39 -0.21
C VAL A 70 1.42 13.80 -1.45
N HIS A 71 1.61 12.52 -1.65
CA HIS A 71 1.04 11.73 -2.74
C HIS A 71 -0.03 10.78 -2.18
N LEU A 72 -1.24 10.81 -2.76
CA LEU A 72 -2.37 10.01 -2.30
C LEU A 72 -3.00 9.26 -3.48
N GLU A 73 -3.16 7.96 -3.34
CA GLU A 73 -3.84 7.06 -4.27
C GLU A 73 -4.90 6.28 -3.50
N TYR A 74 -6.16 6.45 -3.87
CA TYR A 74 -7.28 5.78 -3.24
C TYR A 74 -8.26 5.22 -4.27
N PHE A 75 -9.00 4.19 -3.91
CA PHE A 75 -10.13 3.74 -4.72
C PHE A 75 -11.24 4.80 -4.72
N ASN A 76 -11.53 5.40 -3.55
CA ASN A 76 -12.41 6.56 -3.47
C ASN A 76 -12.06 7.48 -2.30
N PHE A 77 -12.44 8.74 -2.45
CA PHE A 77 -12.67 9.70 -1.38
C PHE A 77 -14.18 9.93 -1.29
N ARG A 78 -14.78 9.68 -0.13
CA ARG A 78 -16.19 10.07 0.04
C ARG A 78 -16.30 11.57 0.30
N ASN A 79 -17.40 12.16 -0.15
CA ASN A 79 -17.70 13.54 0.19
C ASN A 79 -18.35 13.60 1.58
N ASP A 80 -17.57 13.34 2.62
CA ASP A 80 -17.98 13.29 4.02
C ASP A 80 -17.03 14.09 4.93
N SER A 81 -17.18 13.97 6.25
CA SER A 81 -16.45 14.80 7.22
C SER A 81 -14.96 14.50 7.21
N ILE A 82 -14.58 13.22 7.13
CA ILE A 82 -13.17 12.82 7.14
C ILE A 82 -12.45 13.26 5.86
N ALA A 83 -13.10 13.12 4.70
CA ALA A 83 -12.50 13.60 3.46
C ALA A 83 -12.43 15.15 3.45
N SER A 84 -13.44 15.83 3.96
CA SER A 84 -13.41 17.29 4.10
C SER A 84 -12.24 17.75 4.98
N LEU A 85 -12.03 17.11 6.13
CA LEU A 85 -10.91 17.40 7.02
C LEU A 85 -9.56 17.12 6.33
N LEU A 86 -9.43 16.01 5.61
CA LEU A 86 -8.22 15.74 4.83
C LEU A 86 -7.97 16.84 3.81
N PHE A 87 -8.97 17.24 3.04
CA PHE A 87 -8.82 18.28 2.03
C PHE A 87 -8.46 19.63 2.64
N ASP A 88 -8.97 19.97 3.83
CA ASP A 88 -8.56 21.17 4.54
C ASP A 88 -7.09 21.14 4.94
N ILE A 89 -6.60 20.01 5.46
CA ILE A 89 -5.18 19.82 5.77
C ILE A 89 -4.32 19.95 4.51
N LEU A 90 -4.74 19.34 3.39
CA LEU A 90 -4.01 19.45 2.12
C LEU A 90 -3.95 20.89 1.61
N ARG A 91 -5.02 21.67 1.74
CA ARG A 91 -5.05 23.11 1.40
C ARG A 91 -4.03 23.91 2.22
N GLU A 92 -4.01 23.68 3.55
CA GLU A 92 -3.01 24.32 4.41
C GLU A 92 -1.59 23.97 4.01
N LYS A 93 -1.31 22.70 3.76
CA LYS A 93 0.01 22.26 3.29
C LYS A 93 0.38 22.85 1.93
N ARG A 94 -0.60 23.02 1.04
CA ARG A 94 -0.38 23.72 -0.24
C ARG A 94 0.06 25.18 -0.06
N LYS A 95 -0.55 25.90 0.89
CA LYS A 95 -0.16 27.28 1.25
C LYS A 95 1.27 27.34 1.79
N GLU A 96 1.70 26.30 2.49
CA GLU A 96 3.09 26.16 2.98
C GLU A 96 4.10 25.75 1.89
N GLY A 97 3.66 25.51 0.65
CA GLY A 97 4.51 25.15 -0.48
C GLY A 97 4.70 23.64 -0.69
N VAL A 98 4.03 22.78 0.09
CA VAL A 98 4.09 21.33 -0.09
C VAL A 98 3.42 20.92 -1.41
N GLU A 99 4.06 20.07 -2.20
CA GLU A 99 3.52 19.54 -3.44
C GLU A 99 2.44 18.47 -3.13
N ILE A 100 1.21 18.69 -3.59
CA ILE A 100 0.10 17.75 -3.38
C ILE A 100 -0.28 17.09 -4.71
N ARG A 101 -0.29 15.76 -4.74
CA ARG A 101 -0.82 14.95 -5.84
C ARG A 101 -1.75 13.89 -5.28
N ALA A 102 -3.00 13.93 -5.66
CA ALA A 102 -4.00 12.95 -5.24
C ALA A 102 -4.68 12.32 -6.46
N MET A 103 -5.03 11.05 -6.36
CA MET A 103 -5.84 10.40 -7.37
C MET A 103 -6.84 9.41 -6.76
N PHE A 104 -7.92 9.17 -7.49
CA PHE A 104 -8.92 8.18 -7.16
C PHE A 104 -9.41 7.45 -8.41
N ASP A 105 -9.89 6.22 -8.25
CA ASP A 105 -10.47 5.44 -9.34
C ASP A 105 -11.87 5.98 -9.71
N GLY A 106 -12.14 6.17 -11.00
CA GLY A 106 -13.41 6.72 -11.48
C GLY A 106 -14.62 5.87 -11.10
N PHE A 107 -14.53 4.54 -11.26
CA PHE A 107 -15.60 3.64 -10.81
C PHE A 107 -15.75 3.64 -9.29
N GLY A 108 -14.63 3.65 -8.56
CA GLY A 108 -14.62 3.72 -7.11
C GLY A 108 -15.34 4.96 -6.59
N ASN A 109 -15.15 6.08 -7.27
CA ASN A 109 -15.87 7.32 -6.96
C ASN A 109 -17.35 7.21 -7.28
N ASP A 110 -17.70 6.79 -8.49
CA ASP A 110 -19.08 6.82 -8.98
C ASP A 110 -19.97 5.75 -8.32
N SER A 111 -19.38 4.66 -7.85
CA SER A 111 -20.09 3.55 -7.20
C SER A 111 -20.41 3.81 -5.73
N ASN A 112 -19.84 4.85 -5.09
CA ASN A 112 -20.16 5.16 -3.70
C ASN A 112 -21.36 6.13 -3.60
N ASN A 113 -22.03 6.12 -2.44
CA ASN A 113 -23.23 6.93 -2.21
C ASN A 113 -22.96 8.42 -1.91
N GLN A 114 -21.70 8.81 -1.76
CA GLN A 114 -21.26 10.20 -1.54
C GLN A 114 -20.05 10.52 -2.43
N PRO A 115 -20.20 10.51 -3.79
CA PRO A 115 -19.09 10.71 -4.69
C PRO A 115 -18.60 12.17 -4.69
N LEU A 116 -17.31 12.35 -4.94
CA LEU A 116 -16.78 13.64 -5.32
C LEU A 116 -17.33 14.02 -6.71
N LYS A 117 -18.09 15.13 -6.76
CA LYS A 117 -18.63 15.66 -8.00
C LYS A 117 -17.69 16.72 -8.59
N LYS A 118 -17.89 17.04 -9.86
CA LYS A 118 -17.07 18.02 -10.59
C LYS A 118 -16.87 19.35 -9.82
N HIS A 119 -17.90 19.88 -9.16
CA HIS A 119 -17.78 21.14 -8.42
C HIS A 119 -16.91 21.01 -7.16
N HIS A 120 -16.82 19.80 -6.53
CA HIS A 120 -15.90 19.55 -5.43
C HIS A 120 -14.45 19.55 -5.93
N LEU A 121 -14.20 18.90 -7.07
CA LEU A 121 -12.87 18.88 -7.70
C LEU A 121 -12.44 20.28 -8.14
N GLN A 122 -13.36 21.09 -8.71
CA GLN A 122 -13.09 22.48 -9.10
C GLN A 122 -12.66 23.35 -7.91
N LYS A 123 -13.24 23.15 -6.73
CA LYS A 123 -12.81 23.85 -5.51
C LYS A 123 -11.39 23.44 -5.11
N LEU A 124 -11.08 22.16 -5.14
CA LEU A 124 -9.73 21.66 -4.83
C LEU A 124 -8.69 22.17 -5.82
N TRP A 125 -9.00 22.20 -7.12
CA TRP A 125 -8.11 22.76 -8.14
C TRP A 125 -7.89 24.27 -7.96
N ALA A 126 -8.94 25.02 -7.60
CA ALA A 126 -8.80 26.44 -7.30
C ALA A 126 -7.85 26.71 -6.12
N ASP A 127 -7.81 25.78 -5.16
CA ASP A 127 -6.89 25.81 -4.01
C ASP A 127 -5.53 25.17 -4.32
N SER A 128 -5.25 24.88 -5.61
CA SER A 128 -4.02 24.25 -6.09
C SER A 128 -3.75 22.84 -5.51
N VAL A 129 -4.77 22.14 -5.04
CA VAL A 129 -4.72 20.73 -4.71
C VAL A 129 -4.87 19.93 -6.00
N ASN A 130 -3.76 19.34 -6.46
CA ASN A 130 -3.75 18.55 -7.71
C ASN A 130 -4.37 17.17 -7.46
N ILE A 131 -5.66 17.04 -7.76
CA ILE A 131 -6.42 15.79 -7.64
C ILE A 131 -6.97 15.38 -9.00
N VAL A 132 -6.80 14.10 -9.37
CA VAL A 132 -7.21 13.57 -10.67
C VAL A 132 -8.03 12.30 -10.52
N GLU A 133 -8.92 12.09 -11.47
CA GLU A 133 -9.69 10.87 -11.62
C GLU A 133 -8.92 9.91 -12.56
N TYR A 134 -8.62 8.70 -12.06
CA TYR A 134 -7.99 7.65 -12.84
C TYR A 134 -9.04 6.78 -13.51
N ASP A 135 -8.87 6.52 -14.80
CA ASP A 135 -9.68 5.62 -15.63
C ASP A 135 -11.20 5.84 -15.47
N PRO A 136 -11.71 7.08 -15.73
CA PRO A 136 -13.13 7.38 -15.65
C PRO A 136 -13.94 6.55 -16.64
N ILE A 137 -15.13 6.07 -16.21
CA ILE A 137 -16.05 5.38 -17.10
C ILE A 137 -16.68 6.41 -18.04
N ARG A 138 -16.49 6.23 -19.35
CA ARG A 138 -17.07 7.12 -20.38
C ARG A 138 -17.97 6.32 -21.29
N PHE A 139 -19.24 6.71 -21.36
CA PHE A 139 -20.17 6.16 -22.35
C PHE A 139 -19.67 6.48 -23.77
N PRO A 140 -19.73 5.54 -24.74
CA PRO A 140 -20.27 4.18 -24.67
C PRO A 140 -19.28 3.07 -24.26
N TRP A 141 -18.09 3.39 -23.78
CA TRP A 141 -17.00 2.46 -23.51
C TRP A 141 -17.14 1.77 -22.15
N VAL A 142 -18.31 1.12 -21.91
CA VAL A 142 -18.58 0.37 -20.66
C VAL A 142 -17.76 -0.92 -20.52
N ASN A 143 -16.98 -1.31 -21.51
CA ASN A 143 -16.10 -2.48 -21.48
C ASN A 143 -14.84 -2.30 -20.60
N HIS A 144 -14.58 -1.10 -20.08
CA HIS A 144 -13.48 -0.80 -19.16
C HIS A 144 -13.90 -0.78 -17.68
N ILE A 145 -14.99 -1.45 -17.30
CA ILE A 145 -15.44 -1.53 -15.91
C ILE A 145 -14.42 -2.31 -15.06
N TRP A 146 -13.72 -3.28 -15.61
CA TRP A 146 -12.70 -4.09 -14.97
C TRP A 146 -11.45 -4.21 -15.84
N PRO A 147 -10.23 -4.23 -15.24
CA PRO A 147 -9.85 -4.13 -13.82
C PRO A 147 -9.79 -2.68 -13.32
N ARG A 148 -9.91 -2.47 -11.98
CA ARG A 148 -9.90 -1.18 -11.31
C ARG A 148 -8.69 -1.00 -10.41
N ASP A 149 -8.35 0.25 -10.10
CA ASP A 149 -7.33 0.59 -9.14
C ASP A 149 -7.92 0.60 -7.72
N HIS A 150 -7.76 -0.51 -7.02
CA HIS A 150 -8.28 -0.68 -5.66
C HIS A 150 -7.22 -0.45 -4.58
N ARG A 151 -6.07 0.12 -4.92
CA ARG A 151 -4.98 0.39 -3.97
C ARG A 151 -5.33 1.58 -3.08
N LYS A 152 -4.68 1.62 -1.93
CA LYS A 152 -4.69 2.75 -1.00
C LYS A 152 -3.24 2.98 -0.64
N ILE A 153 -2.65 4.04 -1.18
CA ILE A 153 -1.26 4.41 -0.97
C ILE A 153 -1.21 5.89 -0.62
N VAL A 154 -0.53 6.21 0.46
CA VAL A 154 -0.12 7.59 0.75
C VAL A 154 1.39 7.58 0.92
N VAL A 155 2.09 8.52 0.31
CA VAL A 155 3.51 8.75 0.53
C VAL A 155 3.73 10.21 0.90
N ILE A 156 4.40 10.43 2.03
CA ILE A 156 4.67 11.75 2.59
C ILE A 156 6.18 11.98 2.56
N ASP A 157 6.61 13.06 1.91
CA ASP A 157 8.01 13.47 1.78
C ASP A 157 8.95 12.39 1.17
N GLY A 158 8.38 11.30 0.63
CA GLY A 158 9.14 10.12 0.20
C GLY A 158 9.74 9.30 1.34
N GLU A 159 9.38 9.57 2.60
CA GLU A 159 9.96 8.97 3.80
C GLU A 159 8.97 8.11 4.58
N ILE A 160 7.68 8.48 4.60
CA ILE A 160 6.61 7.78 5.31
C ILE A 160 5.59 7.31 4.29
N ALA A 161 5.10 6.07 4.42
CA ALA A 161 4.02 5.57 3.60
C ALA A 161 2.89 4.98 4.43
N TYR A 162 1.67 5.01 3.87
CA TYR A 162 0.50 4.32 4.40
C TYR A 162 -0.09 3.44 3.32
N THR A 163 -0.48 2.21 3.70
CA THR A 163 -1.22 1.30 2.82
C THR A 163 -2.08 0.34 3.65
N GLY A 164 -3.14 -0.20 3.05
CA GLY A 164 -4.06 -1.14 3.74
C GLY A 164 -5.45 -1.18 3.10
N GLY A 165 -6.46 -1.60 3.86
CA GLY A 165 -7.83 -1.80 3.37
C GLY A 165 -8.66 -0.52 3.28
N MET A 166 -8.44 0.46 4.16
CA MET A 166 -9.33 1.60 4.37
C MET A 166 -9.21 2.68 3.30
N ASN A 167 -10.33 3.07 2.70
CA ASN A 167 -10.45 4.31 1.93
C ASN A 167 -10.51 5.55 2.85
N VAL A 168 -10.89 6.70 2.31
CA VAL A 168 -11.14 7.92 3.09
C VAL A 168 -12.65 8.10 3.23
N ALA A 169 -13.19 7.68 4.38
CA ALA A 169 -14.62 7.74 4.66
C ALA A 169 -14.92 7.68 6.16
N ASP A 170 -15.99 8.37 6.57
CA ASP A 170 -16.44 8.45 7.98
C ASP A 170 -16.74 7.07 8.57
N TYR A 171 -17.30 6.12 7.79
CA TYR A 171 -17.73 4.83 8.30
C TYR A 171 -16.59 3.98 8.87
N TYR A 172 -15.35 4.22 8.50
CA TYR A 172 -14.20 3.57 9.14
C TYR A 172 -13.99 4.00 10.60
N ILE A 173 -14.60 5.13 11.01
CA ILE A 173 -14.51 5.65 12.39
C ILE A 173 -15.80 5.34 13.17
N VAL A 174 -16.95 5.63 12.55
CA VAL A 174 -18.26 5.58 13.24
C VAL A 174 -19.06 4.32 12.94
N GLY A 175 -18.58 3.49 11.99
CA GLY A 175 -19.33 2.33 11.52
C GLY A 175 -20.49 2.69 10.60
N THR A 176 -21.40 1.73 10.41
CA THR A 176 -22.66 1.89 9.67
C THR A 176 -23.82 1.29 10.45
N GLU A 177 -25.05 1.75 10.17
CA GLU A 177 -26.25 1.18 10.79
C GLU A 177 -26.40 -0.33 10.50
N GLN A 178 -25.96 -0.79 9.32
CA GLN A 178 -26.08 -2.18 8.88
C GLN A 178 -25.03 -3.10 9.49
N VAL A 179 -23.81 -2.62 9.72
CA VAL A 179 -22.66 -3.43 10.13
C VAL A 179 -22.22 -3.14 11.56
N GLY A 180 -22.60 -1.98 12.12
CA GLY A 180 -22.08 -1.50 13.39
C GLY A 180 -20.64 -0.98 13.25
N GLU A 181 -19.78 -1.33 14.20
CA GLU A 181 -18.37 -0.97 14.18
C GLU A 181 -17.65 -1.59 12.95
N TRP A 182 -16.96 -0.75 12.19
CA TRP A 182 -16.19 -1.18 11.03
C TRP A 182 -14.78 -1.56 11.44
N ARG A 183 -14.39 -2.81 11.22
CA ARG A 183 -13.04 -3.30 11.50
C ARG A 183 -12.27 -3.47 10.21
N ASP A 184 -11.14 -2.80 10.14
CA ASP A 184 -10.20 -2.86 9.02
C ASP A 184 -8.81 -2.46 9.52
N MET A 185 -7.77 -2.77 8.75
CA MET A 185 -6.39 -2.50 9.11
C MET A 185 -5.69 -1.65 8.06
N HIS A 186 -4.76 -0.84 8.54
CA HIS A 186 -3.83 -0.07 7.73
C HIS A 186 -2.43 -0.21 8.32
N CYS A 187 -1.41 0.13 7.54
CA CYS A 187 -0.03 0.18 8.00
C CYS A 187 0.53 1.58 7.78
N ARG A 188 1.24 2.11 8.76
CA ARG A 188 2.26 3.14 8.60
C ARG A 188 3.58 2.44 8.39
N ILE A 189 4.36 2.88 7.42
CA ILE A 189 5.61 2.25 7.00
C ILE A 189 6.67 3.34 6.85
N GLU A 190 7.85 3.11 7.42
CA GLU A 190 9.06 3.89 7.21
C GLU A 190 10.18 2.95 6.79
N GLY A 191 11.11 3.41 5.97
CA GLY A 191 12.22 2.56 5.50
C GLY A 191 12.37 2.51 3.99
N PRO A 192 13.31 1.71 3.49
CA PRO A 192 13.59 1.61 2.05
C PRO A 192 12.40 1.21 1.18
N VAL A 193 11.45 0.41 1.71
CA VAL A 193 10.26 -0.04 0.98
C VAL A 193 9.30 1.10 0.62
N VAL A 194 9.40 2.26 1.26
CA VAL A 194 8.63 3.47 0.88
C VAL A 194 8.91 3.86 -0.57
N ASN A 195 10.14 3.63 -1.05
CA ASN A 195 10.52 3.90 -2.45
C ASN A 195 9.77 2.98 -3.44
N ASP A 196 9.44 1.76 -3.04
CA ASP A 196 8.65 0.83 -3.86
C ASP A 196 7.19 1.32 -3.96
N LEU A 197 6.58 1.76 -2.85
CA LEU A 197 5.24 2.36 -2.84
C LEU A 197 5.20 3.67 -3.64
N GLN A 198 6.22 4.51 -3.51
CA GLN A 198 6.38 5.72 -4.33
C GLN A 198 6.50 5.40 -5.83
N THR A 199 7.24 4.34 -6.18
CA THR A 199 7.36 3.87 -7.57
C THR A 199 6.01 3.43 -8.14
N ILE A 200 5.19 2.73 -7.34
CA ILE A 200 3.84 2.31 -7.74
C ILE A 200 2.98 3.55 -8.00
N PHE A 201 2.94 4.49 -7.07
CA PHE A 201 2.21 5.74 -7.23
C PHE A 201 2.67 6.52 -8.47
N ALA A 202 3.97 6.74 -8.64
CA ALA A 202 4.53 7.49 -9.76
C ALA A 202 4.16 6.90 -11.13
N ARG A 203 4.13 5.56 -11.22
CA ARG A 203 3.76 4.86 -12.44
C ARG A 203 2.30 5.08 -12.82
N ILE A 204 1.39 4.99 -11.87
CA ILE A 204 -0.04 5.23 -12.11
C ILE A 204 -0.32 6.71 -12.35
N TRP A 205 0.33 7.60 -11.59
CA TRP A 205 0.26 9.04 -11.82
C TRP A 205 0.64 9.41 -13.25
N LYS A 206 1.76 8.87 -13.75
CA LYS A 206 2.19 9.07 -15.14
C LYS A 206 1.19 8.52 -16.16
N LYS A 207 0.53 7.40 -15.87
CA LYS A 207 -0.54 6.88 -16.73
C LYS A 207 -1.74 7.82 -16.77
N ALA A 208 -2.15 8.36 -15.62
CA ALA A 208 -3.30 9.25 -15.50
C ALA A 208 -3.08 10.64 -16.10
N THR A 209 -1.91 11.24 -15.86
CA THR A 209 -1.65 12.67 -16.11
C THR A 209 -0.64 12.95 -17.21
N LYS A 210 0.20 11.96 -17.58
CA LYS A 210 1.40 12.06 -18.42
C LYS A 210 2.56 12.78 -17.73
N GLU A 211 2.39 13.29 -16.51
CA GLU A 211 3.47 13.89 -15.72
C GLU A 211 4.40 12.79 -15.18
N ASP A 212 5.69 12.97 -15.36
CA ASP A 212 6.73 12.12 -14.79
C ASP A 212 7.20 12.69 -13.45
N ILE A 213 7.07 11.90 -12.39
CA ILE A 213 7.51 12.25 -11.03
C ILE A 213 8.58 11.27 -10.53
N SER A 214 9.50 10.88 -11.40
CA SER A 214 10.65 10.02 -11.07
C SER A 214 11.83 10.76 -10.45
N ASP A 215 11.71 12.05 -10.13
CA ASP A 215 12.74 12.84 -9.47
C ASP A 215 13.16 12.19 -8.14
N PRO A 216 14.46 11.98 -7.87
CA PRO A 216 14.99 11.42 -6.62
C PRO A 216 14.48 12.10 -5.35
N LYS A 217 14.06 13.36 -5.41
CA LYS A 217 13.49 14.09 -4.27
C LYS A 217 12.25 13.41 -3.65
N TYR A 218 11.54 12.56 -4.41
CA TYR A 218 10.36 11.82 -3.95
C TYR A 218 10.68 10.42 -3.41
N PHE A 219 11.96 9.98 -3.49
CA PHE A 219 12.41 8.63 -3.13
C PHE A 219 13.44 8.73 -2.00
N ARG A 220 12.96 9.00 -0.80
CA ARG A 220 13.81 9.31 0.36
C ARG A 220 13.74 8.25 1.45
N GLY A 221 13.12 7.08 1.15
CA GLY A 221 13.06 5.95 2.06
C GLY A 221 14.46 5.43 2.41
N LYS A 222 14.80 5.45 3.70
CA LYS A 222 16.08 5.03 4.25
C LYS A 222 15.86 4.13 5.47
N PRO A 223 16.83 3.29 5.88
CA PRO A 223 16.66 2.41 7.02
C PRO A 223 16.12 3.11 8.27
N SER A 224 15.06 2.56 8.86
CA SER A 224 14.32 3.11 10.00
C SER A 224 14.01 2.06 11.08
N GLY A 225 14.11 0.76 10.76
CA GLY A 225 13.76 -0.34 11.64
C GLY A 225 14.49 -1.62 11.29
N ASP A 226 13.92 -2.76 11.66
CA ASP A 226 14.51 -4.08 11.52
C ASP A 226 13.72 -5.05 10.62
N LYS A 227 12.57 -4.63 10.11
CA LYS A 227 11.69 -5.51 9.34
C LYS A 227 12.16 -5.69 7.90
N MET A 228 12.01 -6.92 7.40
CA MET A 228 12.06 -7.20 5.97
C MET A 228 10.65 -7.07 5.37
N VAL A 229 10.51 -6.27 4.33
CA VAL A 229 9.21 -5.99 3.69
C VAL A 229 9.34 -6.11 2.18
N GLY A 230 8.34 -6.73 1.55
CA GLY A 230 8.17 -6.78 0.09
C GLY A 230 6.76 -6.34 -0.28
N ILE A 231 6.64 -5.58 -1.36
CA ILE A 231 5.34 -5.11 -1.86
C ILE A 231 4.89 -6.00 -3.02
N VAL A 232 3.81 -6.75 -2.80
CA VAL A 232 3.15 -7.50 -3.86
C VAL A 232 2.11 -6.60 -4.52
N ASN A 233 2.42 -6.15 -5.73
CA ASN A 233 1.57 -5.22 -6.48
C ASN A 233 0.89 -5.91 -7.67
N ARG A 234 -0.41 -5.64 -7.83
CA ARG A 234 -1.16 -5.95 -9.04
C ARG A 234 -1.62 -4.65 -9.69
N GLU A 235 -1.05 -4.33 -10.83
CA GLU A 235 -1.48 -3.15 -11.59
C GLU A 235 -2.80 -3.40 -12.33
N PRO A 236 -3.67 -2.39 -12.43
CA PRO A 236 -4.81 -2.41 -13.33
C PRO A 236 -4.37 -2.75 -14.77
N HIS A 237 -5.17 -3.55 -15.47
CA HIS A 237 -4.92 -4.00 -16.85
C HIS A 237 -3.69 -4.93 -17.04
N VAL A 238 -3.03 -5.36 -15.95
CA VAL A 238 -1.96 -6.35 -16.01
C VAL A 238 -2.48 -7.71 -15.50
N THR A 239 -2.50 -8.71 -16.38
CA THR A 239 -2.99 -10.06 -16.06
C THR A 239 -1.90 -10.91 -15.41
N ASN A 240 -1.42 -10.56 -14.24
CA ASN A 240 -0.59 -11.45 -13.45
C ASN A 240 -1.41 -12.12 -12.34
N LYS A 241 -1.02 -13.32 -11.94
CA LYS A 241 -1.68 -14.09 -10.88
C LYS A 241 -0.90 -14.04 -9.56
N ILE A 242 -0.04 -13.03 -9.38
CA ILE A 242 0.91 -12.96 -8.26
C ILE A 242 0.17 -12.99 -6.90
N MET A 243 -0.92 -12.23 -6.74
CA MET A 243 -1.70 -12.24 -5.49
C MET A 243 -2.26 -13.63 -5.18
N ARG A 244 -2.86 -14.29 -6.19
CA ARG A 244 -3.37 -15.66 -6.01
C ARG A 244 -2.27 -16.64 -5.63
N ARG A 245 -1.10 -16.54 -6.25
CA ARG A 245 0.05 -17.39 -5.96
C ARG A 245 0.55 -17.16 -4.54
N LEU A 246 0.65 -15.90 -4.10
CA LEU A 246 1.05 -15.56 -2.74
C LEU A 246 0.09 -16.18 -1.71
N TYR A 247 -1.23 -16.03 -1.90
CA TYR A 247 -2.20 -16.62 -0.98
C TYR A 247 -2.10 -18.15 -0.93
N ILE A 248 -2.03 -18.81 -2.08
CA ILE A 248 -1.89 -20.28 -2.14
C ILE A 248 -0.60 -20.68 -1.41
N GLN A 249 0.53 -20.05 -1.71
CA GLN A 249 1.81 -20.40 -1.11
C GLN A 249 1.80 -20.18 0.41
N ALA A 250 1.25 -19.06 0.89
CA ALA A 250 1.17 -18.79 2.32
C ALA A 250 0.27 -19.81 3.05
N ILE A 251 -0.78 -20.30 2.40
CA ILE A 251 -1.66 -21.33 2.95
C ILE A 251 -0.96 -22.68 2.95
N ASP A 252 -0.27 -23.06 1.86
CA ASP A 252 0.40 -24.34 1.72
C ASP A 252 1.61 -24.46 2.67
N ASP A 253 2.31 -23.35 2.95
CA ASP A 253 3.48 -23.32 3.82
C ASP A 253 3.14 -23.13 5.31
N ALA A 254 1.88 -22.89 5.66
CA ALA A 254 1.47 -22.66 7.04
C ALA A 254 1.69 -23.92 7.90
N GLN A 255 2.35 -23.76 9.06
CA GLN A 255 2.69 -24.87 9.97
C GLN A 255 1.74 -24.93 11.17
N ASP A 256 1.27 -23.80 11.70
CA ASP A 256 0.50 -23.75 12.96
C ASP A 256 -0.94 -23.32 12.74
N SER A 257 -1.17 -22.17 12.11
CA SER A 257 -2.51 -21.63 11.95
C SER A 257 -2.67 -20.71 10.73
N ILE A 258 -3.87 -20.68 10.19
CA ILE A 258 -4.29 -19.73 9.15
C ILE A 258 -5.44 -18.90 9.72
N ARG A 259 -5.32 -17.57 9.66
CA ARG A 259 -6.39 -16.64 10.05
C ARG A 259 -6.69 -15.72 8.88
N ILE A 260 -7.95 -15.74 8.43
CA ILE A 260 -8.41 -14.91 7.31
C ILE A 260 -9.48 -13.97 7.84
N ILE A 261 -9.27 -12.67 7.62
CA ILE A 261 -10.25 -11.62 7.91
C ILE A 261 -10.60 -10.97 6.57
N THR A 262 -11.87 -11.00 6.22
CA THR A 262 -12.38 -10.42 4.97
C THR A 262 -13.76 -9.84 5.19
N THR A 263 -14.15 -8.90 4.36
CA THR A 263 -15.49 -8.30 4.31
C THR A 263 -16.40 -9.05 3.35
#